data_d74b69851c181fed467bf3b9e920dd66
#
_entry.id   d74b69851c181fed467bf3b9e920dd66
#
_cell.length_a   1.000
_cell.length_b   1.000
_cell.length_c   1.000
_cell.angle_alpha   90.00
_cell.angle_beta   90.00
_cell.angle_gamma   90.00
#
_symmetry.space_group_name_H-M   'P 1'
#
loop_
_entity.id
_entity.type
_entity.pdbx_description
1 polymer ?
#
loop_
_entity_poly.entity_id
_entity_poly.type
_entity_poly.pdbx_seq_one_letter_code
_entity_poly.pdbx_strand_id
1 'polypeptide(L)'
;VLPEMGDHGRVFRSARPDQPEPLTGFRFLYEAYQASDPSYTGRASTPVLYDLERGCILSNNTRDIFAMFNTEFDAHARAVDDLLPDALTAQITAVIEEIYSGVTSAVYKSGFARDQQVYDTALHQLEAALDHWEAHLAENRWLLGDTLTEADFMLYTSLARYDAIYIPLFRTTTRRIADMPALSRFLARVHQLPGVAGTFDLTACMTHYFRTHLHINPTGIIPAAPALDWLAPNTQENRHA
;
A
#
# COMPACT_ATOMS: atom_id res chain seq x y z
N VAL A 1 -10.64 0.65 9.88
CA VAL A 1 -11.74 -0.09 9.20
C VAL A 1 -11.48 -1.59 9.26
N LEU A 2 -12.53 -2.40 9.12
CA LEU A 2 -12.40 -3.84 9.00
C LEU A 2 -11.81 -4.23 7.65
N PRO A 3 -11.12 -5.39 7.56
CA PRO A 3 -10.54 -5.86 6.30
C PRO A 3 -11.61 -6.14 5.22
N GLU A 4 -12.73 -6.72 5.61
CA GLU A 4 -13.81 -7.05 4.69
C GLU A 4 -14.67 -5.82 4.35
N MET A 5 -15.10 -5.74 3.10
CA MET A 5 -16.10 -4.77 2.66
C MET A 5 -17.44 -5.49 2.51
N GLY A 6 -18.46 -5.03 3.26
CA GLY A 6 -19.83 -5.47 3.07
C GLY A 6 -20.59 -4.62 2.05
N ASP A 7 -21.90 -4.85 1.94
CA ASP A 7 -22.79 -4.14 1.00
C ASP A 7 -22.81 -2.62 1.20
N HIS A 8 -22.53 -2.17 2.42
CA HIS A 8 -22.41 -0.74 2.77
C HIS A 8 -20.97 -0.22 2.72
N GLY A 9 -20.05 -0.94 2.07
CA GLY A 9 -18.65 -0.56 1.95
C GLY A 9 -17.82 -0.86 3.20
N ARG A 10 -16.89 0.05 3.55
CA ARG A 10 -15.94 -0.15 4.65
C ARG A 10 -16.56 0.16 6.00
N VAL A 11 -16.45 -0.80 6.94
CA VAL A 11 -16.93 -0.69 8.31
C VAL A 11 -15.78 -0.25 9.23
N PHE A 12 -16.02 0.66 10.14
CA PHE A 12 -15.05 1.01 11.17
C PHE A 12 -14.90 -0.14 12.19
N ARG A 13 -13.65 -0.40 12.58
CA ARG A 13 -13.35 -1.35 13.66
C ARG A 13 -13.62 -0.63 14.99
N SER A 14 -14.65 -1.04 15.71
CA SER A 14 -14.86 -0.63 17.09
C SER A 14 -14.37 -1.70 18.07
N ALA A 15 -14.26 -1.36 19.34
CA ALA A 15 -13.94 -2.34 20.39
C ALA A 15 -14.99 -3.48 20.47
N ARG A 16 -16.19 -3.23 19.91
CA ARG A 16 -17.28 -4.20 19.75
C ARG A 16 -17.81 -4.12 18.32
N PRO A 17 -18.11 -5.27 17.67
CA PRO A 17 -18.48 -5.32 16.24
C PRO A 17 -19.70 -4.47 15.86
N ASP A 18 -20.58 -4.18 16.79
CA ASP A 18 -21.85 -3.48 16.60
C ASP A 18 -21.86 -2.05 17.12
N GLN A 19 -20.73 -1.56 17.66
CA GLN A 19 -20.62 -0.17 18.11
C GLN A 19 -20.00 0.74 17.05
N PRO A 20 -20.48 1.99 16.93
CA PRO A 20 -19.86 2.99 16.06
C PRO A 20 -18.43 3.32 16.50
N GLU A 21 -17.66 3.94 15.63
CA GLU A 21 -16.32 4.42 15.91
C GLU A 21 -16.39 5.49 17.03
N PRO A 22 -15.58 5.34 18.11
CA PRO A 22 -15.79 6.12 19.34
C PRO A 22 -15.49 7.63 19.22
N LEU A 23 -14.68 8.06 18.25
CA LEU A 23 -14.32 9.48 18.11
C LEU A 23 -15.35 10.24 17.27
N THR A 24 -15.89 9.64 16.23
CA THR A 24 -16.80 10.28 15.28
C THR A 24 -18.24 9.78 15.39
N GLY A 25 -18.46 8.61 16.00
CA GLY A 25 -19.74 7.94 16.02
C GLY A 25 -20.14 7.26 14.71
N PHE A 26 -19.28 7.24 13.70
CA PHE A 26 -19.56 6.62 12.42
C PHE A 26 -19.46 5.09 12.49
N ARG A 27 -20.35 4.44 11.77
CA ARG A 27 -20.31 2.99 11.57
C ARG A 27 -19.62 2.61 10.26
N PHE A 28 -19.84 3.40 9.23
CA PHE A 28 -19.31 3.17 7.88
C PHE A 28 -18.48 4.35 7.39
N LEU A 29 -17.48 4.08 6.57
CA LEU A 29 -16.60 5.11 6.03
C LEU A 29 -17.35 6.16 5.20
N TYR A 30 -18.41 5.77 4.47
CA TYR A 30 -19.18 6.71 3.67
C TYR A 30 -19.84 7.81 4.50
N GLU A 31 -20.14 7.56 5.78
CA GLU A 31 -20.70 8.56 6.69
C GLU A 31 -19.74 9.72 6.93
N ALA A 32 -18.42 9.45 6.96
CA ALA A 32 -17.41 10.51 7.04
C ALA A 32 -17.40 11.38 5.77
N TYR A 33 -17.62 10.80 4.60
CA TYR A 33 -17.75 11.54 3.33
C TYR A 33 -19.00 12.40 3.31
N GLN A 34 -20.15 11.86 3.75
CA GLN A 34 -21.42 12.59 3.82
C GLN A 34 -21.41 13.67 4.88
N ALA A 35 -20.70 13.47 6.01
CA ALA A 35 -20.51 14.50 7.02
C ALA A 35 -19.69 15.67 6.46
N SER A 36 -18.72 15.38 5.58
CA SER A 36 -17.88 16.40 4.94
C SER A 36 -18.62 17.14 3.82
N ASP A 37 -19.43 16.42 3.04
CA ASP A 37 -20.27 16.95 1.98
C ASP A 37 -21.58 16.14 1.91
N PRO A 38 -22.71 16.68 2.39
CA PRO A 38 -24.00 15.98 2.34
C PRO A 38 -24.48 15.59 0.94
N SER A 39 -23.94 16.22 -0.10
CA SER A 39 -24.25 15.91 -1.49
C SER A 39 -23.35 14.84 -2.10
N TYR A 40 -22.38 14.32 -1.36
CA TYR A 40 -21.42 13.36 -1.86
C TYR A 40 -22.07 12.04 -2.27
N THR A 41 -21.91 11.69 -3.53
CA THR A 41 -22.41 10.43 -4.13
C THR A 41 -21.29 9.55 -4.69
N GLY A 42 -20.02 9.97 -4.50
CA GLY A 42 -18.85 9.26 -4.97
C GLY A 42 -18.51 8.03 -4.15
N ARG A 43 -17.44 7.36 -4.54
CA ARG A 43 -16.94 6.17 -3.83
C ARG A 43 -16.18 6.59 -2.57
N ALA A 44 -16.59 6.09 -1.41
CA ALA A 44 -15.83 6.24 -0.17
C ALA A 44 -14.54 5.38 -0.22
N SER A 45 -13.41 6.03 -0.45
CA SER A 45 -12.07 5.41 -0.57
C SER A 45 -11.24 5.61 0.69
N THR A 46 -10.15 4.86 0.82
CA THR A 46 -9.10 5.02 1.82
C THR A 46 -7.76 5.26 1.10
N PRO A 47 -6.83 5.99 1.73
CA PRO A 47 -6.90 6.60 3.07
C PRO A 47 -7.80 7.82 3.15
N VAL A 48 -8.12 8.27 4.37
CA VAL A 48 -8.71 9.58 4.64
C VAL A 48 -8.03 10.20 5.86
N LEU A 49 -7.73 11.49 5.80
CA LEU A 49 -7.38 12.31 6.93
C LEU A 49 -8.62 13.13 7.33
N TYR A 50 -9.11 12.90 8.55
CA TYR A 50 -10.34 13.50 9.06
C TYR A 50 -10.01 14.45 10.19
N ASP A 51 -10.52 15.69 10.13
CA ASP A 51 -10.41 16.68 11.18
C ASP A 51 -11.61 16.55 12.14
N LEU A 52 -11.34 16.15 13.37
CA LEU A 52 -12.38 15.93 14.38
C LEU A 52 -13.02 17.25 14.86
N GLU A 53 -12.29 18.36 14.87
CA GLU A 53 -12.81 19.65 15.28
C GLU A 53 -13.72 20.27 14.22
N ARG A 54 -13.29 20.19 12.95
CA ARG A 54 -14.06 20.68 11.80
C ARG A 54 -15.16 19.73 11.37
N GLY A 55 -15.07 18.46 11.76
CA GLY A 55 -16.02 17.42 11.40
C GLY A 55 -16.00 17.08 9.90
N CYS A 56 -14.84 17.16 9.23
CA CYS A 56 -14.73 16.93 7.81
C CYS A 56 -13.44 16.21 7.39
N ILE A 57 -13.46 15.61 6.21
CA ILE A 57 -12.27 15.05 5.56
C ILE A 57 -11.42 16.19 5.00
N LEU A 58 -10.14 16.25 5.40
CA LEU A 58 -9.16 17.20 4.87
C LEU A 58 -8.60 16.71 3.52
N SER A 59 -8.28 15.43 3.42
CA SER A 59 -7.84 14.80 2.18
C SER A 59 -8.15 13.30 2.17
N ASN A 60 -8.36 12.76 0.98
CA ASN A 60 -8.39 11.33 0.69
C ASN A 60 -7.34 10.93 -0.38
N ASN A 61 -6.43 11.84 -0.68
CA ASN A 61 -5.30 11.59 -1.56
C ASN A 61 -4.11 11.10 -0.73
N THR A 62 -3.57 9.95 -1.08
CA THR A 62 -2.46 9.32 -0.33
C THR A 62 -1.22 10.22 -0.30
N ARG A 63 -0.88 10.89 -1.40
CA ARG A 63 0.30 11.75 -1.48
C ARG A 63 0.14 13.02 -0.65
N ASP A 64 -1.04 13.65 -0.71
CA ASP A 64 -1.32 14.84 0.11
C ASP A 64 -1.22 14.51 1.60
N ILE A 65 -1.81 13.37 2.01
CA ILE A 65 -1.75 12.89 3.39
C ILE A 65 -0.31 12.61 3.81
N PHE A 66 0.48 11.99 2.93
CA PHE A 66 1.89 11.70 3.20
C PHE A 66 2.70 12.98 3.37
N ALA A 67 2.53 13.95 2.46
CA ALA A 67 3.17 15.25 2.55
C ALA A 67 2.78 16.01 3.84
N MET A 68 1.49 16.03 4.19
CA MET A 68 1.03 16.62 5.45
C MET A 68 1.70 15.99 6.67
N PHE A 69 1.82 14.65 6.72
CA PHE A 69 2.52 13.99 7.82
C PHE A 69 4.01 14.29 7.87
N ASN A 70 4.62 14.62 6.74
CA ASN A 70 6.04 14.99 6.66
C ASN A 70 6.30 16.46 7.05
N THR A 71 5.30 17.36 6.98
CA THR A 71 5.49 18.81 7.18
C THR A 71 4.61 19.43 8.25
N GLU A 72 3.31 19.11 8.30
CA GLU A 72 2.34 19.82 9.12
C GLU A 72 2.30 19.34 10.59
N PHE A 73 2.90 18.19 10.88
CA PHE A 73 2.89 17.58 12.20
C PHE A 73 4.24 17.65 12.93
N ASP A 74 5.19 18.43 12.46
CA ASP A 74 6.54 18.54 13.02
C ASP A 74 6.55 18.87 14.50
N ALA A 75 5.63 19.73 14.97
CA ALA A 75 5.52 20.08 16.39
C ALA A 75 5.16 18.87 17.30
N HIS A 76 4.67 17.80 16.71
CA HIS A 76 4.27 16.56 17.39
C HIS A 76 5.15 15.36 16.98
N ALA A 77 5.97 15.52 15.97
CA ALA A 77 6.86 14.49 15.49
C ALA A 77 8.05 14.28 16.43
N ARG A 78 8.54 13.05 16.51
CA ARG A 78 9.90 12.80 17.00
C ARG A 78 10.85 13.10 15.85
N ALA A 79 12.08 13.54 16.16
CA ALA A 79 13.10 13.75 15.12
C ALA A 79 13.23 12.48 14.27
N VAL A 80 12.91 12.58 13.00
CA VAL A 80 12.93 11.51 12.00
C VAL A 80 13.54 12.06 10.72
N ASP A 81 13.91 11.16 9.82
CA ASP A 81 14.40 11.54 8.51
C ASP A 81 13.30 12.26 7.70
N ASP A 82 13.69 13.30 6.98
CA ASP A 82 12.82 13.96 6.02
C ASP A 82 12.64 13.06 4.80
N LEU A 83 11.44 12.55 4.60
CA LEU A 83 11.12 11.64 3.49
C LEU A 83 10.72 12.36 2.20
N LEU A 84 10.59 13.69 2.24
CA LEU A 84 10.23 14.52 1.10
C LEU A 84 11.14 15.77 1.02
N PRO A 85 12.47 15.61 0.94
CA PRO A 85 13.39 16.74 0.87
C PRO A 85 13.10 17.64 -0.34
N ASP A 86 13.02 18.94 -0.13
CA ASP A 86 12.73 19.94 -1.17
C ASP A 86 13.61 19.76 -2.42
N ALA A 87 14.89 19.50 -2.22
CA ALA A 87 15.85 19.32 -3.31
C ALA A 87 15.56 18.09 -4.20
N LEU A 88 14.83 17.11 -3.70
CA LEU A 88 14.53 15.85 -4.38
C LEU A 88 13.05 15.74 -4.82
N THR A 89 12.20 16.69 -4.49
CA THR A 89 10.75 16.63 -4.73
C THR A 89 10.38 16.29 -6.18
N ALA A 90 11.06 16.88 -7.16
CA ALA A 90 10.79 16.58 -8.58
C ALA A 90 11.17 15.13 -8.94
N GLN A 91 12.29 14.63 -8.42
CA GLN A 91 12.75 13.25 -8.65
C GLN A 91 11.84 12.24 -7.95
N ILE A 92 11.48 12.52 -6.70
CA ILE A 92 10.53 11.70 -5.92
C ILE A 92 9.20 11.57 -6.67
N THR A 93 8.68 12.71 -7.18
CA THR A 93 7.43 12.72 -7.96
C THR A 93 7.55 11.85 -9.21
N ALA A 94 8.61 11.97 -9.99
CA ALA A 94 8.82 11.16 -11.18
C ALA A 94 8.89 9.65 -10.87
N VAL A 95 9.67 9.28 -9.85
CA VAL A 95 9.78 7.87 -9.40
C VAL A 95 8.43 7.32 -8.93
N ILE A 96 7.65 8.09 -8.18
CA ILE A 96 6.31 7.67 -7.74
C ILE A 96 5.38 7.46 -8.92
N GLU A 97 5.43 8.29 -9.96
CA GLU A 97 4.63 8.13 -11.17
C GLU A 97 5.03 6.87 -11.95
N GLU A 98 6.33 6.56 -12.03
CA GLU A 98 6.81 5.30 -12.61
C GLU A 98 6.32 4.08 -11.83
N ILE A 99 6.42 4.10 -10.50
CA ILE A 99 5.89 3.04 -9.63
C ILE A 99 4.38 2.90 -9.81
N TYR A 100 3.66 4.01 -9.80
CA TYR A 100 2.20 3.99 -9.95
C TYR A 100 1.78 3.42 -11.30
N SER A 101 2.37 3.88 -12.39
CA SER A 101 2.02 3.43 -13.74
C SER A 101 2.48 2.00 -14.02
N GLY A 102 3.74 1.69 -13.69
CA GLY A 102 4.39 0.43 -14.05
C GLY A 102 4.09 -0.73 -13.10
N VAL A 103 3.88 -0.45 -11.80
CA VAL A 103 3.64 -1.49 -10.80
C VAL A 103 2.21 -1.42 -10.29
N THR A 104 1.86 -0.36 -9.56
CA THR A 104 0.59 -0.31 -8.81
C THR A 104 -0.62 -0.40 -9.74
N SER A 105 -0.68 0.44 -10.76
CA SER A 105 -1.79 0.44 -11.73
C SER A 105 -1.81 -0.82 -12.61
N ALA A 106 -0.63 -1.30 -13.03
CA ALA A 106 -0.51 -2.48 -13.88
C ALA A 106 -1.02 -3.75 -13.18
N VAL A 107 -0.74 -3.92 -11.88
CA VAL A 107 -1.30 -5.01 -11.06
C VAL A 107 -2.83 -5.04 -11.13
N TYR A 108 -3.48 -3.90 -10.96
CA TYR A 108 -4.95 -3.85 -10.99
C TYR A 108 -5.51 -3.99 -12.41
N LYS A 109 -4.82 -3.43 -13.42
CA LYS A 109 -5.21 -3.60 -14.82
C LYS A 109 -5.16 -5.07 -15.23
N SER A 110 -4.12 -5.82 -14.88
CA SER A 110 -4.04 -7.26 -15.15
C SER A 110 -5.11 -8.03 -14.38
N GLY A 111 -5.29 -7.73 -13.09
CA GLY A 111 -6.25 -8.44 -12.22
C GLY A 111 -7.70 -8.27 -12.63
N PHE A 112 -8.08 -7.10 -13.11
CA PHE A 112 -9.45 -6.77 -13.53
C PHE A 112 -9.68 -6.84 -15.04
N ALA A 113 -8.67 -7.26 -15.81
CA ALA A 113 -8.80 -7.43 -17.26
C ALA A 113 -9.93 -8.40 -17.60
N ARG A 114 -10.73 -8.04 -18.60
CA ARG A 114 -11.85 -8.84 -19.12
C ARG A 114 -11.59 -9.38 -20.53
N ASP A 115 -10.47 -8.99 -21.13
CA ASP A 115 -9.98 -9.55 -22.38
C ASP A 115 -8.47 -9.81 -22.32
N GLN A 116 -7.99 -10.69 -23.20
CA GLN A 116 -6.62 -11.18 -23.19
C GLN A 116 -5.62 -10.07 -23.54
N GLN A 117 -5.95 -9.20 -24.50
CA GLN A 117 -5.02 -8.17 -24.94
C GLN A 117 -4.73 -7.13 -23.84
N VAL A 118 -5.76 -6.72 -23.10
CA VAL A 118 -5.62 -5.81 -21.95
C VAL A 118 -4.77 -6.47 -20.87
N TYR A 119 -5.02 -7.75 -20.59
CA TYR A 119 -4.24 -8.52 -19.62
C TYR A 119 -2.77 -8.61 -20.03
N ASP A 120 -2.48 -9.04 -21.26
CA ASP A 120 -1.11 -9.23 -21.76
C ASP A 120 -0.34 -7.90 -21.74
N THR A 121 -0.99 -6.81 -22.16
CA THR A 121 -0.38 -5.47 -22.15
C THR A 121 -0.01 -5.04 -20.71
N ALA A 122 -0.93 -5.22 -19.77
CA ALA A 122 -0.69 -4.88 -18.37
C ALA A 122 0.40 -5.74 -17.74
N LEU A 123 0.42 -7.04 -18.09
CA LEU A 123 1.43 -7.96 -17.60
C LEU A 123 2.83 -7.60 -18.10
N HIS A 124 2.99 -7.35 -19.41
CA HIS A 124 4.27 -6.92 -19.96
C HIS A 124 4.78 -5.62 -19.33
N GLN A 125 3.88 -4.65 -19.10
CA GLN A 125 4.23 -3.39 -18.43
C GLN A 125 4.72 -3.64 -17.01
N LEU A 126 4.04 -4.51 -16.26
CA LEU A 126 4.40 -4.87 -14.91
C LEU A 126 5.75 -5.58 -14.82
N GLU A 127 5.98 -6.58 -15.70
CA GLU A 127 7.23 -7.34 -15.74
C GLU A 127 8.41 -6.43 -16.08
N ALA A 128 8.26 -5.55 -17.07
CA ALA A 128 9.28 -4.57 -17.42
C ALA A 128 9.61 -3.62 -16.25
N ALA A 129 8.60 -3.17 -15.50
CA ALA A 129 8.81 -2.33 -14.32
C ALA A 129 9.51 -3.08 -13.18
N LEU A 130 9.17 -4.35 -12.95
CA LEU A 130 9.86 -5.18 -11.96
C LEU A 130 11.33 -5.42 -12.34
N ASP A 131 11.62 -5.68 -13.61
CA ASP A 131 12.99 -5.83 -14.10
C ASP A 131 13.79 -4.54 -13.95
N HIS A 132 13.18 -3.39 -14.25
CA HIS A 132 13.79 -2.08 -14.05
C HIS A 132 14.18 -1.86 -12.56
N TRP A 133 13.25 -2.05 -11.64
CA TRP A 133 13.51 -1.83 -10.23
C TRP A 133 14.44 -2.89 -9.61
N GLU A 134 14.40 -4.13 -10.08
CA GLU A 134 15.37 -5.16 -9.68
C GLU A 134 16.80 -4.75 -10.07
N ALA A 135 17.00 -4.31 -11.32
CA ALA A 135 18.31 -3.85 -11.78
C ALA A 135 18.77 -2.59 -11.05
N HIS A 136 17.88 -1.62 -10.85
CA HIS A 136 18.18 -0.39 -10.13
C HIS A 136 18.61 -0.64 -8.67
N LEU A 137 17.86 -1.46 -7.95
CA LEU A 137 18.11 -1.80 -6.54
C LEU A 137 19.22 -2.82 -6.33
N ALA A 138 19.75 -3.42 -7.41
CA ALA A 138 20.97 -4.20 -7.34
C ALA A 138 22.20 -3.33 -7.05
N GLU A 139 22.18 -2.09 -7.51
CA GLU A 139 23.29 -1.12 -7.40
C GLU A 139 23.02 0.00 -6.39
N ASN A 140 21.75 0.24 -6.06
CA ASN A 140 21.35 1.33 -5.18
C ASN A 140 20.70 0.81 -3.90
N ARG A 141 20.92 1.54 -2.80
CA ARG A 141 20.30 1.20 -1.51
C ARG A 141 18.80 1.52 -1.51
N TRP A 142 18.43 2.70 -2.03
CA TRP A 142 17.08 3.22 -2.11
C TRP A 142 16.76 3.64 -3.55
N LEU A 143 15.52 3.98 -3.81
CA LEU A 143 15.09 4.39 -5.15
C LEU A 143 15.76 5.69 -5.62
N LEU A 144 16.18 6.53 -4.70
CA LEU A 144 16.96 7.74 -4.96
C LEU A 144 18.39 7.62 -4.38
N GLY A 145 19.07 6.52 -4.70
CA GLY A 145 20.46 6.27 -4.32
C GLY A 145 20.60 5.94 -2.83
N ASP A 146 21.24 6.84 -2.07
CA ASP A 146 21.47 6.64 -0.63
C ASP A 146 20.43 7.31 0.25
N THR A 147 19.45 8.01 -0.33
CA THR A 147 18.44 8.76 0.40
C THR A 147 17.11 7.99 0.45
N LEU A 148 16.67 7.64 1.67
CA LEU A 148 15.34 7.09 1.91
C LEU A 148 14.29 8.20 1.69
N THR A 149 13.26 7.91 0.90
CA THR A 149 12.20 8.87 0.56
C THR A 149 10.81 8.23 0.60
N GLU A 150 9.75 9.02 0.45
CA GLU A 150 8.39 8.51 0.33
C GLU A 150 8.20 7.52 -0.84
N ALA A 151 9.00 7.64 -1.91
CA ALA A 151 8.95 6.74 -3.05
C ALA A 151 9.25 5.28 -2.66
N ASP A 152 10.17 5.06 -1.71
CA ASP A 152 10.52 3.74 -1.21
C ASP A 152 9.31 3.07 -0.51
N PHE A 153 8.56 3.84 0.26
CA PHE A 153 7.34 3.34 0.90
C PHE A 153 6.23 3.06 -0.11
N MET A 154 6.13 3.85 -1.18
CA MET A 154 5.16 3.61 -2.26
C MET A 154 5.44 2.29 -2.97
N LEU A 155 6.69 1.99 -3.32
CA LEU A 155 7.07 0.71 -3.91
C LEU A 155 6.87 -0.44 -2.90
N TYR A 156 7.35 -0.27 -1.66
CA TYR A 156 7.19 -1.26 -0.60
C TYR A 156 5.72 -1.68 -0.42
N THR A 157 4.80 -0.73 -0.32
CA THR A 157 3.38 -1.07 -0.10
C THR A 157 2.77 -1.89 -1.24
N SER A 158 3.23 -1.71 -2.47
CA SER A 158 2.81 -2.50 -3.63
C SER A 158 3.44 -3.90 -3.59
N LEU A 159 4.74 -3.99 -3.41
CA LEU A 159 5.48 -5.26 -3.46
C LEU A 159 5.20 -6.16 -2.24
N ALA A 160 4.95 -5.59 -1.06
CA ALA A 160 4.64 -6.37 0.15
C ALA A 160 3.39 -7.28 0.00
N ARG A 161 2.50 -6.94 -0.92
CA ARG A 161 1.29 -7.73 -1.23
C ARG A 161 1.47 -8.68 -2.39
N TYR A 162 2.60 -8.60 -3.10
CA TYR A 162 2.76 -9.17 -4.43
C TYR A 162 2.62 -10.69 -4.44
N ASP A 163 3.49 -11.39 -3.73
CA ASP A 163 3.56 -12.85 -3.75
C ASP A 163 2.34 -13.52 -3.14
N ALA A 164 1.82 -12.95 -2.04
CA ALA A 164 0.70 -13.55 -1.31
C ALA A 164 -0.68 -13.20 -1.89
N ILE A 165 -0.80 -12.09 -2.60
CA ILE A 165 -2.10 -11.57 -3.01
C ILE A 165 -2.17 -11.39 -4.53
N TYR A 166 -1.25 -10.62 -5.13
CA TYR A 166 -1.40 -10.22 -6.52
C TYR A 166 -1.16 -11.38 -7.48
N ILE A 167 -0.20 -12.24 -7.20
CA ILE A 167 0.01 -13.46 -7.99
C ILE A 167 -1.23 -14.35 -7.99
N PRO A 168 -1.73 -14.84 -6.85
CA PRO A 168 -2.86 -15.78 -6.85
C PRO A 168 -4.21 -15.15 -7.20
N LEU A 169 -4.45 -13.89 -6.85
CA LEU A 169 -5.75 -13.24 -7.07
C LEU A 169 -5.82 -12.56 -8.43
N PHE A 170 -4.80 -11.81 -8.79
CA PHE A 170 -4.77 -10.98 -10.00
C PHE A 170 -4.01 -11.63 -11.16
N ARG A 171 -3.42 -12.80 -10.95
CA ARG A 171 -2.67 -13.55 -11.97
C ARG A 171 -1.55 -12.72 -12.61
N THR A 172 -0.84 -11.95 -11.79
CA THR A 172 0.08 -10.91 -12.27
C THR A 172 1.30 -11.45 -12.98
N THR A 173 1.91 -12.55 -12.53
CA THR A 173 3.08 -13.17 -13.15
C THR A 173 3.39 -14.50 -12.47
N THR A 174 4.25 -15.29 -13.10
CA THR A 174 4.80 -16.51 -12.50
C THR A 174 6.07 -16.25 -11.67
N ARG A 175 6.70 -15.08 -11.80
CA ARG A 175 7.88 -14.70 -11.00
C ARG A 175 7.45 -14.06 -9.69
N ARG A 176 8.00 -14.54 -8.59
CA ARG A 176 7.75 -13.99 -7.26
C ARG A 176 8.80 -12.93 -6.94
N ILE A 177 8.45 -11.97 -6.09
CA ILE A 177 9.44 -11.03 -5.54
C ILE A 177 10.51 -11.79 -4.75
N ALA A 178 10.14 -12.89 -4.10
CA ALA A 178 11.11 -13.78 -3.44
C ALA A 178 12.22 -14.31 -4.37
N ASP A 179 11.94 -14.42 -5.66
CA ASP A 179 12.91 -14.90 -6.69
C ASP A 179 13.71 -13.74 -7.33
N MET A 180 13.52 -12.49 -6.86
CA MET A 180 14.16 -11.27 -7.32
C MET A 180 15.04 -10.70 -6.17
N PRO A 181 16.34 -10.99 -6.16
CA PRO A 181 17.17 -10.75 -4.96
C PRO A 181 17.27 -9.30 -4.49
N ALA A 182 17.29 -8.33 -5.42
CA ALA A 182 17.40 -6.92 -5.05
C ALA A 182 16.08 -6.38 -4.49
N LEU A 183 14.95 -6.68 -5.14
CA LEU A 183 13.61 -6.33 -4.64
C LEU A 183 13.30 -7.02 -3.31
N SER A 184 13.67 -8.29 -3.15
CA SER A 184 13.48 -9.01 -1.90
C SER A 184 14.30 -8.39 -0.75
N ARG A 185 15.57 -8.03 -1.01
CA ARG A 185 16.40 -7.29 -0.03
C ARG A 185 15.84 -5.92 0.29
N PHE A 186 15.34 -5.21 -0.71
CA PHE A 186 14.69 -3.91 -0.53
C PHE A 186 13.46 -4.03 0.37
N LEU A 187 12.57 -5.00 0.11
CA LEU A 187 11.41 -5.27 0.97
C LEU A 187 11.80 -5.53 2.41
N ALA A 188 12.78 -6.41 2.63
CA ALA A 188 13.29 -6.69 3.98
C ALA A 188 13.82 -5.44 4.66
N ARG A 189 14.59 -4.61 3.95
CA ARG A 189 15.18 -3.38 4.47
C ARG A 189 14.11 -2.37 4.89
N VAL A 190 13.10 -2.11 4.05
CA VAL A 190 12.01 -1.18 4.40
C VAL A 190 11.17 -1.75 5.54
N HIS A 191 10.86 -3.04 5.51
CA HIS A 191 10.06 -3.70 6.56
C HIS A 191 10.70 -3.60 7.95
N GLN A 192 12.03 -3.62 8.01
CA GLN A 192 12.80 -3.55 9.25
C GLN A 192 13.04 -2.13 9.77
N LEU A 193 12.65 -1.09 9.03
CA LEU A 193 12.68 0.27 9.54
C LEU A 193 11.81 0.40 10.80
N PRO A 194 12.23 1.20 11.78
CA PRO A 194 11.50 1.37 13.01
C PRO A 194 10.03 1.72 12.78
N GLY A 195 9.12 0.93 13.35
CA GLY A 195 7.68 1.13 13.24
C GLY A 195 7.02 0.52 11.99
N VAL A 196 7.75 0.22 10.92
CA VAL A 196 7.16 -0.25 9.65
C VAL A 196 6.55 -1.64 9.78
N ALA A 197 7.25 -2.60 10.37
CA ALA A 197 6.75 -3.96 10.52
C ALA A 197 5.38 -4.03 11.22
N GLY A 198 5.16 -3.20 12.22
CA GLY A 198 3.89 -3.13 12.95
C GLY A 198 2.70 -2.58 12.14
N THR A 199 2.96 -1.99 10.97
CA THR A 199 1.91 -1.46 10.07
C THR A 199 1.44 -2.47 9.03
N PHE A 200 2.12 -3.60 8.87
CA PHE A 200 1.81 -4.62 7.87
C PHE A 200 1.20 -5.87 8.51
N ASP A 201 -0.09 -6.08 8.29
CA ASP A 201 -0.83 -7.28 8.68
C ASP A 201 -1.21 -8.06 7.42
N LEU A 202 -0.44 -9.12 7.12
CA LEU A 202 -0.66 -9.98 5.97
C LEU A 202 -2.04 -10.63 6.00
N THR A 203 -2.49 -11.10 7.18
CA THR A 203 -3.79 -11.76 7.33
C THR A 203 -4.93 -10.80 7.02
N ALA A 204 -4.87 -9.57 7.54
CA ALA A 204 -5.85 -8.54 7.23
C ALA A 204 -5.82 -8.16 5.74
N CYS A 205 -4.64 -8.06 5.13
CA CYS A 205 -4.50 -7.79 3.70
C CYS A 205 -5.13 -8.91 2.85
N MET A 206 -4.79 -10.17 3.11
CA MET A 206 -5.36 -11.31 2.39
C MET A 206 -6.88 -11.39 2.58
N THR A 207 -7.36 -11.21 3.79
CA THR A 207 -8.80 -11.17 4.07
C THR A 207 -9.49 -10.10 3.25
N HIS A 208 -8.93 -8.87 3.24
CA HIS A 208 -9.48 -7.77 2.46
C HIS A 208 -9.58 -8.14 0.97
N TYR A 209 -8.49 -8.55 0.37
CA TYR A 209 -8.45 -8.78 -1.08
C TYR A 209 -9.33 -9.96 -1.52
N PHE A 210 -9.19 -11.11 -0.88
CA PHE A 210 -9.89 -12.33 -1.29
C PHE A 210 -11.38 -12.32 -0.95
N ARG A 211 -11.80 -11.58 0.09
CA ARG A 211 -13.21 -11.46 0.50
C ARG A 211 -13.93 -10.27 -0.14
N THR A 212 -13.19 -9.27 -0.63
CA THR A 212 -13.79 -8.07 -1.24
C THR A 212 -13.99 -8.25 -2.76
N HIS A 213 -13.05 -8.91 -3.44
CA HIS A 213 -13.09 -9.01 -4.89
C HIS A 213 -13.80 -10.28 -5.38
N LEU A 214 -15.05 -10.48 -4.91
CA LEU A 214 -15.84 -11.69 -5.22
C LEU A 214 -16.17 -11.85 -6.70
N HIS A 215 -16.08 -10.80 -7.51
CA HIS A 215 -16.23 -10.88 -8.96
C HIS A 215 -15.09 -11.61 -9.69
N ILE A 216 -13.91 -11.74 -9.04
CA ILE A 216 -12.76 -12.52 -9.56
C ILE A 216 -12.43 -13.71 -8.65
N ASN A 217 -12.91 -13.72 -7.40
CA ASN A 217 -12.81 -14.83 -6.45
C ASN A 217 -14.20 -15.16 -5.87
N PRO A 218 -15.10 -15.76 -6.65
CA PRO A 218 -16.51 -15.92 -6.27
C PRO A 218 -16.74 -16.73 -4.99
N THR A 219 -15.84 -17.64 -4.68
CA THR A 219 -15.93 -18.50 -3.48
C THR A 219 -15.51 -17.78 -2.21
N GLY A 220 -14.81 -16.64 -2.31
CA GLY A 220 -14.21 -15.95 -1.19
C GLY A 220 -13.14 -16.76 -0.45
N ILE A 221 -12.62 -17.85 -1.04
CA ILE A 221 -11.55 -18.66 -0.43
C ILE A 221 -10.27 -17.83 -0.34
N ILE A 222 -9.67 -17.84 0.85
CA ILE A 222 -8.37 -17.24 1.11
C ILE A 222 -7.33 -18.36 1.00
N PRO A 223 -6.38 -18.33 0.05
CA PRO A 223 -5.37 -19.36 -0.07
C PRO A 223 -4.39 -19.34 1.11
N ALA A 224 -3.64 -20.41 1.30
CA ALA A 224 -2.52 -20.41 2.22
C ALA A 224 -1.48 -19.36 1.79
N ALA A 225 -0.98 -18.60 2.74
CA ALA A 225 0.08 -17.63 2.46
C ALA A 225 1.39 -18.37 2.07
N PRO A 226 2.13 -17.89 1.07
CA PRO A 226 3.47 -18.40 0.79
C PRO A 226 4.44 -18.00 1.91
N ALA A 227 5.58 -18.68 1.99
CA ALA A 227 6.68 -18.20 2.79
C ALA A 227 7.18 -16.84 2.23
N LEU A 228 7.27 -15.84 3.10
CA LEU A 228 7.77 -14.51 2.78
C LEU A 228 9.00 -14.25 3.64
N ASP A 229 10.18 -14.63 3.13
CA ASP A 229 11.45 -14.59 3.88
C ASP A 229 11.83 -13.17 4.31
N TRP A 230 11.38 -12.15 3.56
CA TRP A 230 11.61 -10.74 3.88
C TRP A 230 10.85 -10.26 5.14
N LEU A 231 9.85 -11.01 5.62
CA LEU A 231 9.19 -10.75 6.90
C LEU A 231 10.05 -11.20 8.10
N ALA A 232 11.01 -12.10 7.88
CA ALA A 232 11.85 -12.59 8.95
C ALA A 232 12.80 -11.49 9.47
N PRO A 233 13.05 -11.40 10.79
CA PRO A 233 14.06 -10.50 11.32
C PRO A 233 15.43 -10.80 10.67
N ASN A 234 16.13 -9.78 10.19
CA ASN A 234 17.46 -9.96 9.64
C ASN A 234 18.46 -10.28 10.77
N THR A 235 18.81 -11.55 10.91
CA THR A 235 19.74 -12.00 11.94
C THR A 235 21.21 -11.62 11.64
N GLN A 236 21.49 -11.03 10.47
CA GLN A 236 22.87 -10.70 10.06
C GLN A 236 23.31 -9.27 10.39
N GLU A 237 22.41 -8.29 10.50
CA GLU A 237 22.79 -6.91 10.83
C GLU A 237 23.13 -6.68 12.31
N ASN A 238 22.70 -7.60 13.22
CA ASN A 238 23.02 -7.50 14.65
C ASN A 238 24.45 -7.96 15.01
N ARG A 239 25.33 -8.25 14.05
CA ARG A 239 26.73 -8.65 14.34
C ARG A 239 27.74 -7.52 14.26
N HIS A 240 27.32 -6.30 13.93
CA HIS A 240 28.19 -5.13 13.78
C HIS A 240 27.62 -3.84 14.42
N ALA A 241 26.79 -3.98 15.47
CA ALA A 241 26.38 -2.86 16.31
C ALA A 241 27.22 -2.85 17.61
#